data_db87d584a1726d03df51ffe91e78a416
#
_entry.id   db87d584a1726d03df51ffe91e78a416
#
_cell.length_a   1.000
_cell.length_b   1.000
_cell.length_c   1.000
_cell.angle_alpha   90.00
_cell.angle_beta   90.00
_cell.angle_gamma   90.00
#
_symmetry.space_group_name_H-M   'P 1'
#
loop_
_entity.id
_entity.type
_entity.pdbx_description
1 polymer ?
#
loop_
_entity_poly.entity_id
_entity_poly.type
_entity_poly.pdbx_seq_one_letter_code
_entity_poly.pdbx_strand_id
1 'polypeptide(L)'
;YIRTKWSVLNPADGQYAWKDPDSKVYKLVQKARELKLPIAFRVVVDGRDQGANTPQFVYDAGAEYAMSEPKYPDRKTPMPQDPIFQRYYEKFVAALAEEFNDPEYSSFIDGYGLGKWGEGHSVAYNKDDVSAVDGNTETVKREVLDWITKLYAQHFTKVPLVINYHRVLGHPTSQG
;
A
#
# COMPACT_ATOMS: atom_id res chain seq x y z
N TYR A 1 -6.61 -6.38 -13.90
CA TYR A 1 -6.24 -5.40 -12.89
C TYR A 1 -6.80 -5.79 -11.53
N ILE A 2 -5.91 -5.93 -10.54
CA ILE A 2 -6.25 -6.32 -9.17
C ILE A 2 -6.01 -5.12 -8.26
N ARG A 3 -7.08 -4.46 -7.84
CA ARG A 3 -7.06 -3.45 -6.78
C ARG A 3 -7.61 -4.08 -5.51
N THR A 4 -6.77 -4.23 -4.50
CA THR A 4 -7.17 -4.92 -3.28
C THR A 4 -6.42 -4.39 -2.05
N LYS A 5 -6.95 -4.71 -0.87
CA LYS A 5 -6.39 -4.31 0.41
C LYS A 5 -5.11 -5.08 0.73
N TRP A 6 -4.16 -4.44 1.38
CA TRP A 6 -3.01 -5.14 1.95
C TRP A 6 -3.43 -6.26 2.91
N SER A 7 -4.42 -6.00 3.76
CA SER A 7 -4.98 -7.00 4.69
C SER A 7 -5.55 -8.26 4.00
N VAL A 8 -5.99 -8.14 2.75
CA VAL A 8 -6.46 -9.28 1.95
C VAL A 8 -5.28 -10.04 1.33
N LEU A 9 -4.26 -9.33 0.90
CA LEU A 9 -3.06 -9.93 0.30
C LEU A 9 -2.14 -10.58 1.34
N ASN A 10 -2.15 -10.06 2.57
CA ASN A 10 -1.28 -10.49 3.67
C ASN A 10 -2.10 -10.57 4.97
N PRO A 11 -2.94 -11.62 5.12
CA PRO A 11 -3.88 -11.73 6.23
C PRO A 11 -3.22 -11.96 7.60
N ALA A 12 -2.03 -12.55 7.62
CA ALA A 12 -1.20 -12.71 8.81
C ALA A 12 0.27 -12.54 8.47
N ASP A 13 1.12 -12.29 9.47
CA ASP A 13 2.55 -12.08 9.24
C ASP A 13 3.19 -13.29 8.53
N GLY A 14 3.83 -13.04 7.39
CA GLY A 14 4.44 -14.08 6.55
C GLY A 14 3.46 -14.96 5.77
N GLN A 15 2.16 -14.71 5.84
CA GLN A 15 1.14 -15.41 5.05
C GLN A 15 0.65 -14.52 3.92
N TYR A 16 0.69 -15.04 2.70
CA TYR A 16 0.34 -14.29 1.50
C TYR A 16 -0.75 -15.00 0.71
N ALA A 17 -1.82 -14.28 0.39
CA ALA A 17 -3.00 -14.84 -0.26
C ALA A 17 -2.72 -15.44 -1.64
N TRP A 18 -1.71 -15.00 -2.35
CA TRP A 18 -1.30 -15.60 -3.63
C TRP A 18 -0.55 -16.94 -3.48
N LYS A 19 -0.16 -17.31 -2.27
CA LYS A 19 0.46 -18.61 -1.93
C LYS A 19 -0.56 -19.61 -1.32
N ASP A 20 -1.77 -19.17 -1.01
CA ASP A 20 -2.83 -19.97 -0.40
C ASP A 20 -3.84 -20.45 -1.47
N PRO A 21 -3.86 -21.76 -1.81
CA PRO A 21 -4.75 -22.32 -2.83
C PRO A 21 -6.24 -22.09 -2.59
N ASP A 22 -6.65 -21.89 -1.34
CA ASP A 22 -8.04 -21.64 -0.98
C ASP A 22 -8.45 -20.19 -1.18
N SER A 23 -7.48 -19.28 -1.23
CA SER A 23 -7.76 -17.86 -1.41
C SER A 23 -8.31 -17.52 -2.80
N LYS A 24 -9.15 -16.49 -2.84
CA LYS A 24 -9.64 -15.92 -4.11
C LYS A 24 -8.51 -15.29 -4.94
N VAL A 25 -7.51 -14.73 -4.27
CA VAL A 25 -6.35 -14.09 -4.94
C VAL A 25 -5.52 -15.15 -5.67
N TYR A 26 -5.21 -16.25 -5.01
CA TYR A 26 -4.50 -17.38 -5.65
C TYR A 26 -5.23 -17.87 -6.88
N LYS A 27 -6.54 -18.19 -6.74
CA LYS A 27 -7.36 -18.69 -7.84
C LYS A 27 -7.41 -17.72 -9.02
N LEU A 28 -7.51 -16.42 -8.75
CA LEU A 28 -7.48 -15.37 -9.78
C LEU A 28 -6.11 -15.30 -10.48
N VAL A 29 -5.02 -15.34 -9.73
CA VAL A 29 -3.65 -15.30 -10.26
C VAL A 29 -3.39 -16.54 -11.13
N GLN A 30 -3.74 -17.75 -10.65
CA GLN A 30 -3.57 -18.97 -11.44
C GLN A 30 -4.40 -18.94 -12.73
N LYS A 31 -5.64 -18.44 -12.66
CA LYS A 31 -6.49 -18.31 -13.84
C LYS A 31 -5.94 -17.31 -14.87
N ALA A 32 -5.38 -16.19 -14.40
CA ALA A 32 -4.73 -15.23 -15.28
C ALA A 32 -3.49 -15.85 -15.97
N ARG A 33 -2.68 -16.60 -15.24
CA ARG A 33 -1.50 -17.31 -15.78
C ARG A 33 -1.90 -18.36 -16.83
N GLU A 34 -2.92 -19.18 -16.51
CA GLU A 34 -3.47 -20.17 -17.45
C GLU A 34 -3.92 -19.53 -18.77
N LEU A 35 -4.56 -18.37 -18.68
CA LEU A 35 -5.05 -17.61 -19.82
C LEU A 35 -3.99 -16.69 -20.48
N LYS A 36 -2.76 -16.68 -19.95
CA LYS A 36 -1.67 -15.81 -20.38
C LYS A 36 -2.04 -14.32 -20.34
N LEU A 37 -2.81 -13.92 -19.32
CA LEU A 37 -3.21 -12.53 -19.10
C LEU A 37 -2.27 -11.91 -18.07
N PRO A 38 -1.49 -10.88 -18.40
CA PRO A 38 -0.64 -10.20 -17.45
C PRO A 38 -1.48 -9.45 -16.41
N ILE A 39 -1.02 -9.46 -15.17
CA ILE A 39 -1.72 -8.85 -14.02
C ILE A 39 -1.10 -7.49 -13.72
N ALA A 40 -1.93 -6.52 -13.40
CA ALA A 40 -1.49 -5.28 -12.76
C ALA A 40 -2.07 -5.21 -11.35
N PHE A 41 -1.28 -4.72 -10.38
CA PHE A 41 -1.68 -4.60 -8.99
C PHE A 41 -1.75 -3.14 -8.55
N ARG A 42 -2.80 -2.83 -7.78
CA ARG A 42 -2.82 -1.70 -6.84
C ARG A 42 -3.12 -2.23 -5.45
N VAL A 43 -2.17 -2.07 -4.54
CA VAL A 43 -2.35 -2.35 -3.12
C VAL A 43 -3.00 -1.15 -2.44
N VAL A 44 -3.91 -1.38 -1.51
CA VAL A 44 -4.55 -0.32 -0.73
C VAL A 44 -4.21 -0.51 0.75
N VAL A 45 -3.50 0.43 1.35
CA VAL A 45 -3.17 0.42 2.79
C VAL A 45 -4.12 1.29 3.60
N ASP A 46 -4.71 2.31 2.98
CA ASP A 46 -5.68 3.23 3.59
C ASP A 46 -6.88 3.44 2.66
N GLY A 47 -7.97 2.78 2.94
CA GLY A 47 -9.22 2.94 2.21
C GLY A 47 -10.18 3.93 2.85
N ARG A 48 -9.95 4.31 4.10
CA ARG A 48 -10.79 5.14 4.97
C ARG A 48 -12.25 4.73 5.04
N ASP A 49 -12.92 4.65 3.92
CA ASP A 49 -14.34 4.30 3.77
C ASP A 49 -14.58 2.81 3.45
N GLN A 50 -13.54 2.01 3.35
CA GLN A 50 -13.60 0.61 2.91
C GLN A 50 -13.20 -0.41 4.00
N GLY A 51 -13.21 -0.01 5.27
CA GLY A 51 -12.84 -0.86 6.41
C GLY A 51 -11.32 -1.06 6.54
N ALA A 52 -10.90 -2.08 7.27
CA ALA A 52 -9.49 -2.37 7.54
C ALA A 52 -8.72 -2.71 6.25
N ASN A 53 -7.76 -1.87 5.86
CA ASN A 53 -6.93 -2.05 4.67
C ASN A 53 -5.51 -2.48 5.02
N THR A 54 -4.92 -1.90 6.05
CA THR A 54 -3.67 -2.40 6.67
C THR A 54 -4.00 -3.59 7.57
N PRO A 55 -3.21 -4.67 7.53
CA PRO A 55 -3.46 -5.86 8.35
C PRO A 55 -3.44 -5.54 9.85
N GLN A 56 -4.32 -6.20 10.62
CA GLN A 56 -4.44 -5.96 12.06
C GLN A 56 -3.14 -6.30 12.81
N PHE A 57 -2.41 -7.34 12.39
CA PHE A 57 -1.14 -7.73 13.04
C PHE A 57 -0.07 -6.61 13.01
N VAL A 58 -0.14 -5.68 12.06
CA VAL A 58 0.76 -4.51 11.98
C VAL A 58 0.48 -3.56 13.15
N TYR A 59 -0.81 -3.32 13.44
CA TYR A 59 -1.22 -2.50 14.58
C TYR A 59 -1.00 -3.21 15.92
N ASP A 60 -1.22 -4.52 15.97
CA ASP A 60 -0.95 -5.33 17.15
C ASP A 60 0.54 -5.35 17.51
N ALA A 61 1.41 -5.19 16.53
CA ALA A 61 2.84 -5.00 16.72
C ALA A 61 3.24 -3.59 17.18
N GLY A 62 2.27 -2.67 17.30
CA GLY A 62 2.46 -1.32 17.83
C GLY A 62 2.57 -0.20 16.79
N ALA A 63 2.28 -0.47 15.52
CA ALA A 63 2.30 0.59 14.48
C ALA A 63 1.29 1.70 14.79
N GLU A 64 1.72 2.95 14.65
CA GLU A 64 0.89 4.12 14.89
C GLU A 64 -0.20 4.27 13.83
N TYR A 65 -1.36 4.77 14.27
CA TYR A 65 -2.49 5.05 13.39
C TYR A 65 -3.32 6.23 13.89
N ALA A 66 -4.06 6.83 12.97
CA ALA A 66 -5.13 7.76 13.30
C ALA A 66 -6.50 7.12 13.08
N MET A 67 -7.50 7.64 13.79
CA MET A 67 -8.90 7.35 13.54
C MET A 67 -9.48 8.43 12.63
N SER A 68 -9.43 8.19 11.33
CA SER A 68 -9.86 9.20 10.35
C SER A 68 -11.37 9.50 10.37
N GLU A 69 -12.15 8.53 10.84
CA GLU A 69 -13.59 8.66 10.99
C GLU A 69 -14.04 7.99 12.29
N PRO A 70 -14.29 8.77 13.38
CA PRO A 70 -14.70 8.23 14.69
C PRO A 70 -15.95 7.35 14.65
N LYS A 71 -16.82 7.59 13.64
CA LYS A 71 -18.03 6.78 13.41
C LYS A 71 -17.73 5.32 13.06
N TYR A 72 -16.51 5.02 12.59
CA TYR A 72 -16.12 3.70 12.13
C TYR A 72 -14.85 3.25 12.85
N PRO A 73 -14.97 2.58 13.99
CA PRO A 73 -13.82 2.24 14.85
C PRO A 73 -12.84 1.23 14.24
N ASP A 74 -13.22 0.56 13.17
CA ASP A 74 -12.37 -0.36 12.39
C ASP A 74 -11.55 0.34 11.29
N ARG A 75 -11.75 1.64 11.08
CA ARG A 75 -11.09 2.41 10.01
C ARG A 75 -9.86 3.14 10.51
N LYS A 76 -8.82 2.36 10.74
CA LYS A 76 -7.50 2.89 11.09
C LYS A 76 -6.78 3.36 9.85
N THR A 77 -6.20 4.57 9.93
CA THR A 77 -5.33 5.15 8.91
C THR A 77 -3.89 5.03 9.39
N PRO A 78 -3.01 4.26 8.73
CA PRO A 78 -1.64 4.07 9.19
C PRO A 78 -0.82 5.35 9.05
N MET A 79 0.18 5.50 9.93
CA MET A 79 1.20 6.54 9.81
C MET A 79 2.36 6.00 8.98
N PRO A 80 2.60 6.49 7.74
CA PRO A 80 3.61 5.90 6.85
C PRO A 80 5.05 6.17 7.28
N GLN A 81 5.28 7.13 8.17
CA GLN A 81 6.58 7.38 8.79
C GLN A 81 6.88 6.47 9.98
N ASP A 82 5.89 5.73 10.47
CA ASP A 82 6.08 4.83 11.61
C ASP A 82 7.01 3.67 11.26
N PRO A 83 8.09 3.41 12.03
CA PRO A 83 9.08 2.41 11.68
C PRO A 83 8.54 0.97 11.75
N ILE A 84 7.50 0.71 12.55
CA ILE A 84 6.86 -0.61 12.63
C ILE A 84 6.04 -0.84 11.37
N PHE A 85 5.26 0.17 10.95
CA PHE A 85 4.53 0.12 9.68
C PHE A 85 5.51 -0.11 8.52
N GLN A 86 6.58 0.67 8.43
CA GLN A 86 7.58 0.56 7.35
C GLN A 86 8.18 -0.84 7.29
N ARG A 87 8.64 -1.39 8.41
CA ARG A 87 9.22 -2.73 8.49
C ARG A 87 8.28 -3.81 7.93
N TYR A 88 7.01 -3.79 8.29
CA TYR A 88 6.06 -4.78 7.80
C TYR A 88 5.69 -4.55 6.34
N TYR A 89 5.60 -3.30 5.92
CA TYR A 89 5.31 -2.99 4.52
C TYR A 89 6.48 -3.34 3.60
N GLU A 90 7.71 -3.12 4.02
CA GLU A 90 8.93 -3.57 3.31
C GLU A 90 8.94 -5.09 3.12
N LYS A 91 8.65 -5.84 4.19
CA LYS A 91 8.54 -7.31 4.12
C LYS A 91 7.45 -7.75 3.14
N PHE A 92 6.32 -7.08 3.13
CA PHE A 92 5.23 -7.36 2.21
C PHE A 92 5.61 -7.04 0.76
N VAL A 93 6.18 -5.86 0.49
CA VAL A 93 6.60 -5.44 -0.87
C VAL A 93 7.68 -6.37 -1.43
N ALA A 94 8.63 -6.79 -0.60
CA ALA A 94 9.65 -7.77 -0.99
C ALA A 94 9.00 -9.09 -1.44
N ALA A 95 8.07 -9.62 -0.65
CA ALA A 95 7.36 -10.86 -0.98
C ALA A 95 6.45 -10.72 -2.21
N LEU A 96 5.82 -9.54 -2.40
CA LEU A 96 5.02 -9.25 -3.58
C LEU A 96 5.90 -9.22 -4.84
N ALA A 97 7.07 -8.62 -4.76
CA ALA A 97 8.01 -8.56 -5.87
C ALA A 97 8.66 -9.92 -6.17
N GLU A 98 8.95 -10.73 -5.15
CA GLU A 98 9.41 -12.11 -5.35
C GLU A 98 8.46 -12.89 -6.28
N GLU A 99 7.16 -12.66 -6.15
CA GLU A 99 6.13 -13.35 -6.96
C GLU A 99 5.81 -12.66 -8.28
N PHE A 100 5.78 -11.31 -8.30
CA PHE A 100 5.19 -10.54 -9.39
C PHE A 100 6.16 -9.61 -10.14
N ASN A 101 7.46 -9.61 -9.83
CA ASN A 101 8.45 -8.87 -10.62
C ASN A 101 8.88 -9.67 -11.88
N ASP A 102 7.90 -10.15 -12.62
CA ASP A 102 8.09 -10.92 -13.84
C ASP A 102 7.19 -10.34 -14.95
N PRO A 103 7.79 -9.77 -16.03
CA PRO A 103 7.03 -9.15 -17.11
C PRO A 103 6.22 -10.14 -17.96
N GLU A 104 6.44 -11.45 -17.83
CA GLU A 104 5.60 -12.45 -18.47
C GLU A 104 4.21 -12.50 -17.82
N TYR A 105 4.14 -12.28 -16.49
CA TYR A 105 2.90 -12.41 -15.72
C TYR A 105 2.37 -11.10 -15.17
N SER A 106 3.19 -10.05 -15.17
CA SER A 106 2.82 -8.74 -14.60
C SER A 106 3.06 -7.62 -15.59
N SER A 107 2.05 -6.79 -15.84
CA SER A 107 2.14 -5.65 -16.76
C SER A 107 2.69 -4.40 -16.08
N PHE A 108 2.24 -4.10 -14.88
CA PHE A 108 2.73 -2.98 -14.06
C PHE A 108 2.26 -3.06 -12.62
N ILE A 109 2.93 -2.31 -11.74
CA ILE A 109 2.49 -2.04 -10.37
C ILE A 109 1.99 -0.60 -10.32
N ASP A 110 0.76 -0.40 -9.88
CA ASP A 110 0.07 0.88 -9.87
C ASP A 110 0.11 1.50 -8.46
N GLY A 111 0.84 2.59 -8.35
CA GLY A 111 1.03 3.33 -7.11
C GLY A 111 1.87 2.59 -6.09
N TYR A 112 2.07 3.24 -4.96
CA TYR A 112 2.86 2.70 -3.85
C TYR A 112 1.99 2.20 -2.68
N GLY A 113 0.69 2.14 -2.88
CA GLY A 113 -0.27 1.70 -1.87
C GLY A 113 -0.69 2.75 -0.85
N LEU A 114 0.13 3.78 -0.64
CA LEU A 114 -0.13 4.84 0.33
C LEU A 114 -1.27 5.77 -0.09
N GLY A 115 -1.86 6.44 0.91
CA GLY A 115 -2.95 7.38 0.71
C GLY A 115 -4.29 6.72 0.43
N LYS A 116 -5.31 7.57 0.33
CA LYS A 116 -6.68 7.12 0.13
C LYS A 116 -6.79 6.29 -1.14
N TRP A 117 -7.31 5.08 -1.01
CA TRP A 117 -7.48 4.10 -2.10
C TRP A 117 -6.18 3.66 -2.79
N GLY A 118 -5.03 3.90 -2.17
CA GLY A 118 -3.72 3.59 -2.77
C GLY A 118 -3.31 4.56 -3.89
N GLU A 119 -3.91 5.74 -3.93
CA GLU A 119 -3.72 6.72 -5.02
C GLU A 119 -2.71 7.83 -4.69
N GLY A 120 -2.02 7.73 -3.56
CA GLY A 120 -0.98 8.69 -3.16
C GLY A 120 -1.50 10.03 -2.64
N HIS A 121 -2.82 10.22 -2.55
CA HIS A 121 -3.39 11.46 -2.01
C HIS A 121 -3.97 11.28 -0.61
N SER A 122 -4.13 12.39 0.13
CA SER A 122 -4.72 12.41 1.46
C SER A 122 -4.02 11.46 2.45
N VAL A 123 -2.71 11.34 2.35
CA VAL A 123 -1.89 10.56 3.30
C VAL A 123 -1.91 11.29 4.64
N ALA A 124 -2.12 10.55 5.73
CA ALA A 124 -2.06 11.09 7.08
C ALA A 124 -0.64 11.03 7.62
N TYR A 125 -0.17 12.13 8.23
CA TYR A 125 1.16 12.24 8.85
C TYR A 125 1.08 12.64 10.32
N ASN A 126 -0.10 13.00 10.79
CA ASN A 126 -0.36 13.32 12.19
C ASN A 126 -1.53 12.46 12.68
N LYS A 127 -1.31 11.72 13.77
CA LYS A 127 -2.32 10.81 14.33
C LYS A 127 -3.49 11.55 15.02
N ASP A 128 -3.23 12.76 15.50
CA ASP A 128 -4.21 13.57 16.22
C ASP A 128 -5.04 14.44 15.28
N ASP A 129 -4.46 14.80 14.11
CA ASP A 129 -5.14 15.53 13.05
C ASP A 129 -4.64 15.10 11.68
N VAL A 130 -5.40 14.26 11.00
CA VAL A 130 -5.05 13.72 9.67
C VAL A 130 -5.01 14.79 8.58
N SER A 131 -5.54 15.97 8.85
CA SER A 131 -5.54 17.10 7.91
C SER A 131 -4.43 18.11 8.18
N ALA A 132 -3.72 17.97 9.30
CA ALA A 132 -2.67 18.92 9.69
C ALA A 132 -1.52 18.94 8.69
N VAL A 133 -1.15 20.14 8.26
CA VAL A 133 0.00 20.39 7.38
C VAL A 133 0.80 21.55 7.98
N ASP A 134 2.02 21.26 8.37
CA ASP A 134 2.99 22.25 8.86
C ASP A 134 4.38 21.99 8.25
N GLY A 135 5.40 22.78 8.63
CA GLY A 135 6.75 22.61 8.12
C GLY A 135 7.38 21.25 8.44
N ASN A 136 7.03 20.65 9.58
CA ASN A 136 7.48 19.31 9.96
C ASN A 136 6.82 18.24 9.07
N THR A 137 5.55 18.41 8.78
CA THR A 137 4.81 17.54 7.87
C THR A 137 5.45 17.50 6.48
N GLU A 138 5.91 18.63 5.95
CA GLU A 138 6.58 18.68 4.64
C GLU A 138 7.91 17.90 4.63
N THR A 139 8.66 17.93 5.72
CA THR A 139 9.88 17.13 5.88
C THR A 139 9.55 15.64 5.89
N VAL A 140 8.59 15.24 6.72
CA VAL A 140 8.14 13.84 6.82
C VAL A 140 7.59 13.31 5.48
N LYS A 141 6.85 14.13 4.73
CA LYS A 141 6.37 13.76 3.39
C LYS A 141 7.52 13.41 2.45
N ARG A 142 8.59 14.21 2.46
CA ARG A 142 9.78 13.95 1.61
C ARG A 142 10.48 12.66 2.01
N GLU A 143 10.64 12.42 3.31
CA GLU A 143 11.26 11.20 3.83
C GLU A 143 10.43 9.96 3.46
N VAL A 144 9.10 10.03 3.60
CA VAL A 144 8.19 8.94 3.21
C VAL A 144 8.20 8.73 1.70
N LEU A 145 8.22 9.80 0.90
CA LEU A 145 8.31 9.68 -0.56
C LEU A 145 9.62 9.00 -0.99
N ASP A 146 10.73 9.41 -0.41
CA ASP A 146 12.05 8.83 -0.65
C ASP A 146 12.09 7.35 -0.27
N TRP A 147 11.60 7.02 0.91
CA TRP A 147 11.53 5.65 1.39
C TRP A 147 10.70 4.77 0.47
N ILE A 148 9.45 5.15 0.18
CA ILE A 148 8.53 4.30 -0.59
C ILE A 148 8.97 4.13 -2.05
N THR A 149 9.52 5.19 -2.64
CA THR A 149 10.04 5.15 -4.01
C THR A 149 11.25 4.22 -4.11
N LYS A 150 12.19 4.32 -3.17
CA LYS A 150 13.35 3.44 -3.10
C LYS A 150 12.93 1.99 -2.89
N LEU A 151 12.00 1.74 -1.98
CA LEU A 151 11.48 0.41 -1.68
C LEU A 151 10.95 -0.28 -2.94
N TYR A 152 10.04 0.37 -3.64
CA TYR A 152 9.46 -0.22 -4.85
C TYR A 152 10.48 -0.35 -5.98
N ALA A 153 11.33 0.65 -6.21
CA ALA A 153 12.36 0.61 -7.25
C ALA A 153 13.43 -0.48 -7.02
N GLN A 154 13.75 -0.77 -5.75
CA GLN A 154 14.69 -1.85 -5.41
C GLN A 154 14.12 -3.24 -5.69
N HIS A 155 12.84 -3.44 -5.49
CA HIS A 155 12.19 -4.75 -5.59
C HIS A 155 11.58 -5.00 -6.98
N PHE A 156 10.97 -3.99 -7.61
CA PHE A 156 10.37 -4.12 -8.93
C PHE A 156 11.32 -3.56 -10.01
N THR A 157 12.28 -4.39 -10.41
CA THR A 157 13.33 -4.02 -11.37
C THR A 157 13.02 -4.40 -12.82
N LYS A 158 12.01 -5.25 -13.03
CA LYS A 158 11.65 -5.79 -14.36
C LYS A 158 10.25 -5.35 -14.80
N VAL A 159 9.38 -5.01 -13.87
CA VAL A 159 8.00 -4.62 -14.12
C VAL A 159 7.85 -3.11 -13.95
N PRO A 160 7.19 -2.40 -14.87
CA PRO A 160 6.98 -0.96 -14.76
C PRO A 160 6.25 -0.54 -13.49
N LEU A 161 6.71 0.54 -12.88
CA LEU A 161 6.02 1.22 -11.78
C LEU A 161 5.24 2.41 -12.35
N VAL A 162 3.96 2.51 -12.04
CA VAL A 162 3.08 3.59 -12.50
C VAL A 162 2.55 4.34 -11.29
N ILE A 163 2.68 5.66 -11.27
CA ILE A 163 2.17 6.51 -10.20
C ILE A 163 1.33 7.66 -10.76
N ASN A 164 0.40 8.14 -9.95
CA ASN A 164 -0.31 9.37 -10.25
C ASN A 164 0.55 10.57 -9.83
N TYR A 165 1.04 11.34 -10.79
CA TYR A 165 1.96 12.44 -10.54
C TYR A 165 1.30 13.70 -9.94
N HIS A 166 -0.01 13.87 -10.07
CA HIS A 166 -0.73 15.06 -9.60
C HIS A 166 -0.85 15.17 -8.07
N ARG A 167 -0.75 14.04 -7.36
CA ARG A 167 -1.05 13.99 -5.93
C ARG A 167 -0.08 13.08 -5.17
N VAL A 168 1.19 13.22 -5.47
CA VAL A 168 2.22 12.37 -4.86
C VAL A 168 2.22 12.55 -3.35
N LEU A 169 1.83 11.49 -2.64
CA LEU A 169 1.82 11.35 -1.18
C LEU A 169 1.17 12.53 -0.42
N GLY A 170 0.08 13.05 -0.99
CA GLY A 170 -0.66 14.14 -0.35
C GLY A 170 0.01 15.51 -0.47
N HIS A 171 0.99 15.64 -1.36
CA HIS A 171 1.60 16.95 -1.61
C HIS A 171 0.53 17.93 -2.09
N PRO A 172 0.43 19.14 -1.51
CA PRO A 172 -0.55 20.16 -1.88
C PRO A 172 -0.25 20.85 -3.22
N THR A 173 0.67 20.33 -4.02
CA THR A 173 1.00 20.90 -5.33
C THR A 173 -0.14 20.91 -6.30
N SER A 174 -1.13 20.16 -6.03
CA SER A 174 -2.36 20.31 -6.75
C SER A 174 -3.26 21.34 -6.10
N GLN A 175 -2.81 22.54 -6.04
CA GLN A 175 -3.73 23.65 -6.22
C GLN A 175 -4.15 23.64 -7.68
N GLY A 176 -4.87 22.67 -8.02
CA GLY A 176 -5.41 22.41 -9.30
C GLY A 176 -6.02 21.06 -9.24
#